data_4e5c869462e4a3710f628ef7d61169f4
#
_entry.id   4e5c869462e4a3710f628ef7d61169f4
#
_cell.length_a   1.000
_cell.length_b   1.000
_cell.length_c   1.000
_cell.angle_alpha   90.00
_cell.angle_beta   90.00
_cell.angle_gamma   90.00
#
_symmetry.space_group_name_H-M   'P 1'
#
loop_
_entity.id
_entity.type
_entity.pdbx_description
1 polymer ?
#
loop_
_entity_poly.entity_id
_entity_poly.type
_entity_poly.pdbx_seq_one_letter_code
_entity_poly.pdbx_strand_id
1 'polypeptide(L)'
;MLDKIEWIRRLAVSDDEVTKMLDIKLIRENPDKIKAGLKAKEVDCDELIDRILELDEQRRTLLQQTEALKAEQNKVSKQIPALKKAGEDTTAIFKEMGGIKGKISALDGQLRDVVNEYQQDLYCLPNMPDDDLLPGGKENNEPLRYFGEPKKFDFEPKNHVDLCTNLGLIDYERGVKLAGNGFWIYKGMGARLEWALLNYFIDTHLADGYEMIMPPYMLEYQCGLTAGQFPKFADEVYKIANPTDEGRIHYMLPTAEAALASVYRDEILTEADLPKKFFSYTPCFRREAGSYRADERGMVRGHQFNKVEMFQYTLPEKSDEAFEELVTKAENLVKGLGFHFRTVKLAAGDCSASMARTYDIEISIPSMNGYKEVSSVSNARDYQARRGNMRVRRADRSIQFMHTLNGSGLATSRVLPALVEQNQLKDGSIVVPEVLRKYLGGIEVISK
;
A
#
# COMPACT_ATOMS: atom_id res chain seq x y z
N MET A 1 -8.52 -9.80 -19.60
CA MET A 1 -9.36 -8.66 -19.14
C MET A 1 -10.70 -9.13 -18.57
N LEU A 2 -11.41 -10.07 -19.20
CA LEU A 2 -12.70 -10.63 -18.73
C LEU A 2 -12.62 -11.35 -17.38
N ASP A 3 -11.52 -12.11 -17.10
CA ASP A 3 -11.32 -12.81 -15.82
C ASP A 3 -11.11 -11.86 -14.62
N LYS A 4 -10.56 -10.65 -14.86
CA LYS A 4 -10.40 -9.63 -13.81
C LYS A 4 -11.75 -9.08 -13.33
N ILE A 5 -12.70 -8.95 -14.25
CA ILE A 5 -14.04 -8.39 -13.97
C ILE A 5 -14.92 -9.41 -13.23
N GLU A 6 -14.82 -10.69 -13.55
CA GLU A 6 -15.65 -11.73 -12.92
C GLU A 6 -15.27 -11.97 -11.45
N TRP A 7 -14.02 -11.77 -11.11
CA TRP A 7 -13.54 -11.92 -9.75
C TRP A 7 -13.96 -10.75 -8.84
N ILE A 8 -13.98 -9.51 -9.37
CA ILE A 8 -14.47 -8.30 -8.67
C ILE A 8 -16.00 -8.37 -8.46
N ARG A 9 -16.77 -8.97 -9.40
CA ARG A 9 -18.23 -9.11 -9.32
C ARG A 9 -18.74 -9.98 -8.16
N ARG A 10 -17.87 -10.75 -7.51
CA ARG A 10 -18.24 -11.59 -6.36
C ARG A 10 -18.22 -10.86 -5.01
N LEU A 11 -17.75 -9.61 -4.98
CA LEU A 11 -17.78 -8.78 -3.79
C LEU A 11 -19.09 -8.02 -3.74
N ALA A 12 -20.07 -8.52 -2.99
CA ALA A 12 -21.28 -7.75 -2.66
C ALA A 12 -20.87 -6.60 -1.72
N VAL A 13 -21.02 -5.36 -2.19
CA VAL A 13 -20.69 -4.14 -1.45
C VAL A 13 -21.99 -3.54 -0.88
N SER A 14 -21.97 -3.09 0.37
CA SER A 14 -23.12 -2.47 1.03
C SER A 14 -23.28 -0.99 0.63
N ASP A 15 -24.50 -0.46 0.68
CA ASP A 15 -24.82 0.93 0.30
C ASP A 15 -24.02 2.01 1.07
N ASP A 16 -23.53 1.70 2.29
CA ASP A 16 -22.70 2.58 3.10
C ASP A 16 -21.24 2.73 2.57
N GLU A 17 -20.84 1.94 1.59
CA GLU A 17 -19.48 1.92 1.04
C GLU A 17 -19.23 2.94 -0.09
N VAL A 18 -20.26 3.62 -0.58
CA VAL A 18 -20.20 4.52 -1.76
C VAL A 18 -19.29 5.76 -1.54
N THR A 19 -18.96 6.09 -0.30
CA THR A 19 -18.15 7.28 0.03
C THR A 19 -16.64 6.99 0.23
N LYS A 20 -16.21 5.76 -0.04
CA LYS A 20 -14.94 5.19 0.43
C LYS A 20 -13.75 5.30 -0.54
N MET A 21 -13.78 6.20 -1.54
CA MET A 21 -12.71 6.32 -2.56
C MET A 21 -12.36 7.78 -2.84
N LEU A 22 -11.57 8.07 -3.89
CA LEU A 22 -11.28 9.44 -4.26
C LEU A 22 -12.55 10.28 -4.17
N ASP A 23 -12.50 11.44 -3.51
CA ASP A 23 -13.73 12.18 -3.18
C ASP A 23 -14.49 12.58 -4.45
N ILE A 24 -15.64 11.95 -4.67
CA ILE A 24 -16.51 12.26 -5.83
C ILE A 24 -16.90 13.74 -5.88
N LYS A 25 -16.94 14.44 -4.75
CA LYS A 25 -17.21 15.87 -4.72
C LYS A 25 -16.08 16.64 -5.41
N LEU A 26 -14.82 16.28 -5.13
CA LEU A 26 -13.67 16.87 -5.79
C LEU A 26 -13.67 16.55 -7.30
N ILE A 27 -14.03 15.32 -7.68
CA ILE A 27 -14.12 14.94 -9.09
C ILE A 27 -15.21 15.77 -9.80
N ARG A 28 -16.38 15.95 -9.19
CA ARG A 28 -17.47 16.77 -9.75
C ARG A 28 -17.14 18.26 -9.84
N GLU A 29 -16.50 18.80 -8.81
CA GLU A 29 -16.19 20.23 -8.73
C GLU A 29 -15.06 20.64 -9.67
N ASN A 30 -14.08 19.75 -9.88
CA ASN A 30 -12.87 20.06 -10.65
C ASN A 30 -12.37 18.86 -11.48
N PRO A 31 -13.18 18.33 -12.43
CA PRO A 31 -12.79 17.15 -13.21
C PRO A 31 -11.49 17.37 -14.01
N ASP A 32 -11.28 18.57 -14.57
CA ASP A 32 -10.09 18.88 -15.34
C ASP A 32 -8.81 18.88 -14.49
N LYS A 33 -8.89 19.35 -13.23
CA LYS A 33 -7.75 19.29 -12.30
C LYS A 33 -7.42 17.82 -11.98
N ILE A 34 -8.42 16.98 -11.78
CA ILE A 34 -8.22 15.56 -11.51
C ILE A 34 -7.58 14.87 -12.73
N LYS A 35 -8.13 15.11 -13.94
CA LYS A 35 -7.57 14.58 -15.19
C LYS A 35 -6.11 15.02 -15.37
N ALA A 36 -5.80 16.28 -15.18
CA ALA A 36 -4.44 16.81 -15.29
C ALA A 36 -3.47 16.18 -14.26
N GLY A 37 -3.89 16.03 -13.00
CA GLY A 37 -3.08 15.40 -11.96
C GLY A 37 -2.80 13.92 -12.24
N LEU A 38 -3.77 13.17 -12.76
CA LEU A 38 -3.56 11.78 -13.16
C LEU A 38 -2.68 11.64 -14.40
N LYS A 39 -2.78 12.58 -15.36
CA LYS A 39 -1.84 12.66 -16.48
C LYS A 39 -0.40 12.97 -16.05
N ALA A 40 -0.21 13.76 -14.98
CA ALA A 40 1.12 13.97 -14.40
C ALA A 40 1.70 12.65 -13.85
N LYS A 41 0.86 11.69 -13.43
CA LYS A 41 1.25 10.31 -13.07
C LYS A 41 1.39 9.36 -14.27
N GLU A 42 1.37 9.87 -15.51
CA GLU A 42 1.39 9.07 -16.73
C GLU A 42 0.22 8.08 -16.86
N VAL A 43 -0.92 8.38 -16.22
CA VAL A 43 -2.12 7.55 -16.28
C VAL A 43 -3.23 8.33 -16.97
N ASP A 44 -3.65 7.86 -18.14
CA ASP A 44 -4.82 8.41 -18.83
C ASP A 44 -6.09 7.79 -18.25
N CYS A 45 -6.86 8.62 -17.54
CA CYS A 45 -8.13 8.24 -16.91
C CYS A 45 -9.28 9.13 -17.40
N ASP A 46 -9.14 9.87 -18.50
CA ASP A 46 -10.15 10.84 -18.93
C ASP A 46 -11.50 10.17 -19.15
N GLU A 47 -11.58 9.09 -19.95
CA GLU A 47 -12.80 8.35 -20.20
C GLU A 47 -13.39 7.71 -18.93
N LEU A 48 -12.50 7.22 -18.03
CA LEU A 48 -12.92 6.62 -16.77
C LEU A 48 -13.55 7.66 -15.84
N ILE A 49 -12.99 8.88 -15.77
CA ILE A 49 -13.52 9.98 -14.98
C ILE A 49 -14.90 10.41 -15.51
N ASP A 50 -15.03 10.55 -16.84
CA ASP A 50 -16.30 10.93 -17.47
C ASP A 50 -17.39 9.87 -17.18
N ARG A 51 -17.06 8.59 -17.29
CA ARG A 51 -17.96 7.50 -16.95
C ARG A 51 -18.34 7.50 -15.45
N ILE A 52 -17.41 7.77 -14.56
CA ILE A 52 -17.69 7.88 -13.11
C ILE A 52 -18.69 9.02 -12.85
N LEU A 53 -18.54 10.16 -13.53
CA LEU A 53 -19.48 11.29 -13.41
C LEU A 53 -20.88 10.94 -13.92
N GLU A 54 -20.99 10.23 -15.04
CA GLU A 54 -22.26 9.73 -15.56
C GLU A 54 -22.94 8.75 -14.59
N LEU A 55 -22.19 7.80 -14.05
CA LEU A 55 -22.70 6.84 -13.07
C LEU A 55 -23.10 7.52 -11.74
N ASP A 56 -22.38 8.55 -11.29
CA ASP A 56 -22.78 9.34 -10.11
C ASP A 56 -24.08 10.11 -10.35
N GLU A 57 -24.30 10.66 -11.54
CA GLU A 57 -25.55 11.32 -11.89
C GLU A 57 -26.72 10.34 -11.92
N GLN A 58 -26.54 9.18 -12.55
CA GLN A 58 -27.54 8.10 -12.57
C GLN A 58 -27.90 7.63 -11.16
N ARG A 59 -26.88 7.38 -10.33
CA ARG A 59 -27.06 6.99 -8.92
C ARG A 59 -27.87 8.01 -8.13
N ARG A 60 -27.56 9.31 -8.25
CA ARG A 60 -28.29 10.39 -7.55
C ARG A 60 -29.73 10.48 -8.02
N THR A 61 -29.97 10.31 -9.32
CA THR A 61 -31.32 10.32 -9.90
C THR A 61 -32.15 9.14 -9.39
N LEU A 62 -31.58 7.93 -9.39
CA LEU A 62 -32.25 6.73 -8.88
C LEU A 62 -32.54 6.82 -7.38
N LEU A 63 -31.62 7.35 -6.59
CA LEU A 63 -31.85 7.62 -5.15
C LEU A 63 -33.01 8.56 -4.94
N GLN A 64 -33.04 9.71 -5.64
CA GLN A 64 -34.12 10.69 -5.53
C GLN A 64 -35.50 10.10 -5.89
N GLN A 65 -35.56 9.29 -6.97
CA GLN A 65 -36.79 8.60 -7.38
C GLN A 65 -37.23 7.58 -6.34
N THR A 66 -36.30 6.80 -5.80
CA THR A 66 -36.58 5.80 -4.76
C THR A 66 -37.08 6.45 -3.47
N GLU A 67 -36.44 7.54 -3.02
CA GLU A 67 -36.86 8.29 -1.84
C GLU A 67 -38.27 8.91 -2.02
N ALA A 68 -38.55 9.46 -3.19
CA ALA A 68 -39.88 9.99 -3.51
C ALA A 68 -40.98 8.92 -3.42
N LEU A 69 -40.71 7.73 -3.99
CA LEU A 69 -41.68 6.60 -3.92
C LEU A 69 -41.79 6.05 -2.48
N LYS A 70 -40.71 6.00 -1.71
CA LYS A 70 -40.80 5.61 -0.28
C LYS A 70 -41.61 6.64 0.54
N ALA A 71 -41.45 7.94 0.26
CA ALA A 71 -42.27 8.99 0.88
C ALA A 71 -43.78 8.85 0.48
N GLU A 72 -44.06 8.57 -0.79
CA GLU A 72 -45.43 8.31 -1.27
C GLU A 72 -46.03 7.07 -0.60
N GLN A 73 -45.30 5.96 -0.55
CA GLN A 73 -45.71 4.74 0.14
C GLN A 73 -46.04 4.99 1.62
N ASN A 74 -45.20 5.78 2.32
CA ASN A 74 -45.44 6.16 3.70
C ASN A 74 -46.70 7.01 3.86
N LYS A 75 -46.99 7.95 2.91
CA LYS A 75 -48.19 8.78 2.90
C LYS A 75 -49.43 7.94 2.71
N VAL A 76 -49.44 7.03 1.72
CA VAL A 76 -50.56 6.11 1.44
C VAL A 76 -50.79 5.16 2.63
N SER A 77 -49.71 4.61 3.22
CA SER A 77 -49.81 3.72 4.38
C SER A 77 -50.44 4.36 5.60
N LYS A 78 -50.20 5.66 5.85
CA LYS A 78 -50.80 6.42 6.96
C LYS A 78 -52.32 6.59 6.81
N GLN A 79 -52.92 6.43 5.63
CA GLN A 79 -54.36 6.56 5.40
C GLN A 79 -55.13 5.27 5.78
N ILE A 80 -54.46 4.09 5.76
CA ILE A 80 -55.07 2.78 5.99
C ILE A 80 -55.82 2.68 7.35
N PRO A 81 -55.22 3.13 8.48
CA PRO A 81 -55.88 3.05 9.77
C PRO A 81 -57.18 3.88 9.85
N ALA A 82 -57.21 5.05 9.19
CA ALA A 82 -58.38 5.92 9.15
C ALA A 82 -59.51 5.30 8.33
N LEU A 83 -59.18 4.76 7.15
CA LEU A 83 -60.15 4.09 6.27
C LEU A 83 -60.72 2.81 6.92
N LYS A 84 -59.90 2.01 7.55
CA LYS A 84 -60.33 0.83 8.31
C LYS A 84 -61.31 1.22 9.44
N LYS A 85 -61.03 2.32 10.17
CA LYS A 85 -61.85 2.82 11.25
C LYS A 85 -63.21 3.36 10.72
N ALA A 86 -63.24 3.90 9.49
CA ALA A 86 -64.43 4.38 8.81
C ALA A 86 -65.27 3.23 8.15
N GLY A 87 -64.77 1.98 8.15
CA GLY A 87 -65.40 0.84 7.51
C GLY A 87 -65.32 0.86 5.98
N GLU A 88 -64.43 1.65 5.39
CA GLU A 88 -64.24 1.78 3.95
C GLU A 88 -63.40 0.62 3.37
N ASP A 89 -63.65 0.30 2.10
CA ASP A 89 -62.89 -0.75 1.38
C ASP A 89 -61.42 -0.27 1.14
N THR A 90 -60.48 -1.02 1.66
CA THR A 90 -59.06 -0.74 1.55
C THR A 90 -58.38 -1.49 0.39
N THR A 91 -59.13 -2.24 -0.43
CA THR A 91 -58.59 -3.07 -1.53
C THR A 91 -57.84 -2.24 -2.57
N ALA A 92 -58.37 -1.07 -2.94
CA ALA A 92 -57.74 -0.14 -3.89
C ALA A 92 -56.38 0.39 -3.39
N ILE A 93 -56.32 0.80 -2.12
CA ILE A 93 -55.10 1.26 -1.46
C ILE A 93 -54.03 0.18 -1.35
N PHE A 94 -54.37 -1.07 -1.03
CA PHE A 94 -53.43 -2.17 -1.04
C PHE A 94 -52.90 -2.49 -2.43
N LYS A 95 -53.71 -2.37 -3.48
CA LYS A 95 -53.29 -2.52 -4.87
C LYS A 95 -52.31 -1.41 -5.27
N GLU A 96 -52.59 -0.16 -4.91
CA GLU A 96 -51.68 1.00 -5.11
C GLU A 96 -50.34 0.79 -4.40
N MET A 97 -50.37 0.42 -3.11
CA MET A 97 -49.18 0.11 -2.36
C MET A 97 -48.34 -1.03 -2.97
N GLY A 98 -49.01 -2.06 -3.49
CA GLY A 98 -48.38 -3.16 -4.22
C GLY A 98 -47.64 -2.65 -5.47
N GLY A 99 -48.29 -1.74 -6.23
CA GLY A 99 -47.65 -1.08 -7.37
C GLY A 99 -46.43 -0.23 -7.01
N ILE A 100 -46.56 0.58 -5.95
CA ILE A 100 -45.45 1.41 -5.45
C ILE A 100 -44.28 0.54 -4.99
N LYS A 101 -44.57 -0.54 -4.23
CA LYS A 101 -43.52 -1.50 -3.76
C LYS A 101 -42.81 -2.17 -4.95
N GLY A 102 -43.54 -2.52 -6.00
CA GLY A 102 -42.92 -3.09 -7.21
C GLY A 102 -41.98 -2.12 -7.90
N LYS A 103 -42.36 -0.84 -8.00
CA LYS A 103 -41.51 0.22 -8.56
C LYS A 103 -40.26 0.44 -7.71
N ILE A 104 -40.41 0.53 -6.39
CA ILE A 104 -39.25 0.65 -5.45
C ILE A 104 -38.27 -0.51 -5.64
N SER A 105 -38.76 -1.75 -5.68
CA SER A 105 -37.91 -2.93 -5.86
C SER A 105 -37.15 -2.91 -7.20
N ALA A 106 -37.78 -2.43 -8.28
CA ALA A 106 -37.12 -2.29 -9.58
C ALA A 106 -36.04 -1.21 -9.54
N LEU A 107 -36.31 -0.05 -8.93
CA LEU A 107 -35.32 1.02 -8.78
C LEU A 107 -34.16 0.63 -7.85
N ASP A 108 -34.43 -0.05 -6.74
CA ASP A 108 -33.39 -0.57 -5.83
C ASP A 108 -32.47 -1.58 -6.56
N GLY A 109 -33.02 -2.39 -7.49
CA GLY A 109 -32.24 -3.27 -8.36
C GLY A 109 -31.30 -2.48 -9.29
N GLN A 110 -31.83 -1.48 -10.01
CA GLN A 110 -31.05 -0.62 -10.90
C GLN A 110 -29.99 0.18 -10.13
N LEU A 111 -30.36 0.71 -8.96
CA LEU A 111 -29.44 1.45 -8.10
C LEU A 111 -28.26 0.58 -7.67
N ARG A 112 -28.51 -0.67 -7.28
CA ARG A 112 -27.44 -1.61 -6.90
C ARG A 112 -26.47 -1.88 -8.05
N ASP A 113 -26.98 -2.08 -9.26
CA ASP A 113 -26.14 -2.32 -10.44
C ASP A 113 -25.27 -1.10 -10.74
N VAL A 114 -25.85 0.11 -10.75
CA VAL A 114 -25.13 1.37 -10.95
C VAL A 114 -24.09 1.62 -9.85
N VAL A 115 -24.43 1.36 -8.59
CA VAL A 115 -23.50 1.51 -7.45
C VAL A 115 -22.32 0.56 -7.60
N ASN A 116 -22.54 -0.69 -8.00
CA ASN A 116 -21.49 -1.66 -8.21
C ASN A 116 -20.51 -1.22 -9.32
N GLU A 117 -21.03 -0.79 -10.47
CA GLU A 117 -20.18 -0.29 -11.57
C GLU A 117 -19.39 0.95 -11.14
N TYR A 118 -20.07 1.91 -10.54
CA TYR A 118 -19.48 3.14 -10.03
C TYR A 118 -18.32 2.88 -9.05
N GLN A 119 -18.49 1.93 -8.13
CA GLN A 119 -17.44 1.59 -7.15
C GLN A 119 -16.26 0.90 -7.82
N GLN A 120 -16.50 -0.01 -8.75
CA GLN A 120 -15.43 -0.68 -9.51
C GLN A 120 -14.57 0.33 -10.26
N ASP A 121 -15.20 1.31 -10.91
CA ASP A 121 -14.50 2.34 -11.66
C ASP A 121 -13.68 3.25 -10.72
N LEU A 122 -14.24 3.65 -9.58
CA LEU A 122 -13.52 4.43 -8.57
C LEU A 122 -12.32 3.68 -7.98
N TYR A 123 -12.40 2.34 -7.80
CA TYR A 123 -11.24 1.54 -7.34
C TYR A 123 -10.09 1.53 -8.36
N CYS A 124 -10.36 1.78 -9.63
CA CYS A 124 -9.34 1.86 -10.67
C CYS A 124 -8.59 3.20 -10.69
N LEU A 125 -9.15 4.26 -10.08
CA LEU A 125 -8.48 5.57 -10.05
C LEU A 125 -7.28 5.55 -9.10
N PRO A 126 -6.09 6.02 -9.56
CA PRO A 126 -4.97 6.28 -8.68
C PRO A 126 -5.23 7.45 -7.73
N ASN A 127 -4.40 7.55 -6.70
CA ASN A 127 -4.35 8.72 -5.84
C ASN A 127 -3.82 9.95 -6.61
N MET A 128 -4.27 11.13 -6.24
CA MET A 128 -3.76 12.39 -6.78
C MET A 128 -2.32 12.63 -6.29
N PRO A 129 -1.40 13.07 -7.17
CA PRO A 129 -0.09 13.53 -6.75
C PRO A 129 -0.20 14.87 -6.02
N ASP A 130 0.72 15.14 -5.10
CA ASP A 130 0.88 16.48 -4.52
C ASP A 130 1.30 17.49 -5.61
N ASP A 131 0.82 18.74 -5.51
CA ASP A 131 0.95 19.77 -6.55
C ASP A 131 2.42 20.19 -6.83
N ASP A 132 3.39 19.86 -5.94
CA ASP A 132 4.81 20.20 -6.06
C ASP A 132 5.67 19.08 -6.67
N LEU A 133 5.06 17.98 -7.11
CA LEU A 133 5.79 16.92 -7.80
C LEU A 133 5.92 17.23 -9.29
N LEU A 134 7.10 16.96 -9.83
CA LEU A 134 7.30 17.04 -11.28
C LEU A 134 6.45 15.97 -11.99
N PRO A 135 5.83 16.30 -13.14
CA PRO A 135 5.11 15.31 -13.93
C PRO A 135 6.09 14.34 -14.61
N GLY A 136 5.58 13.18 -15.04
CA GLY A 136 6.37 12.17 -15.73
C GLY A 136 7.00 11.13 -14.82
N GLY A 137 7.84 10.29 -15.40
CA GLY A 137 8.41 9.11 -14.76
C GLY A 137 9.74 9.35 -14.06
N LYS A 138 10.49 8.26 -13.92
CA LYS A 138 11.76 8.18 -13.18
C LYS A 138 12.83 9.18 -13.63
N GLU A 139 12.81 9.58 -14.88
CA GLU A 139 13.75 10.56 -15.48
C GLU A 139 13.61 11.95 -14.86
N ASN A 140 12.47 12.25 -14.24
CA ASN A 140 12.17 13.52 -13.58
C ASN A 140 12.30 13.47 -12.06
N ASN A 141 12.86 12.38 -11.51
CA ASN A 141 13.14 12.28 -10.07
C ASN A 141 14.22 13.27 -9.65
N GLU A 142 14.04 13.90 -8.48
CA GLU A 142 14.93 14.95 -7.97
C GLU A 142 15.77 14.45 -6.79
N PRO A 143 17.10 14.26 -6.94
CA PRO A 143 17.97 14.02 -5.80
C PRO A 143 17.98 15.25 -4.87
N LEU A 144 17.53 15.07 -3.62
CA LEU A 144 17.41 16.15 -2.65
C LEU A 144 18.70 16.33 -1.85
N ARG A 145 19.32 15.23 -1.42
CA ARG A 145 20.50 15.24 -0.56
C ARG A 145 21.30 13.95 -0.65
N TYR A 146 22.58 14.06 -0.38
CA TYR A 146 23.54 12.96 -0.33
C TYR A 146 24.12 12.84 1.08
N PHE A 147 24.49 11.64 1.48
CA PHE A 147 25.16 11.36 2.73
C PHE A 147 26.37 10.46 2.51
N GLY A 148 27.50 10.83 3.15
CA GLY A 148 28.76 10.10 3.00
C GLY A 148 29.37 10.26 1.60
N GLU A 149 30.44 9.51 1.35
CA GLU A 149 31.13 9.46 0.08
C GLU A 149 31.10 8.03 -0.50
N PRO A 150 31.06 7.87 -1.83
CA PRO A 150 31.16 6.57 -2.45
C PRO A 150 32.44 5.85 -2.02
N LYS A 151 32.32 4.58 -1.65
CA LYS A 151 33.46 3.77 -1.25
C LYS A 151 34.45 3.63 -2.41
N LYS A 152 35.73 3.96 -2.12
CA LYS A 152 36.86 3.80 -3.06
C LYS A 152 37.66 2.57 -2.66
N PHE A 153 38.00 1.73 -3.64
CA PHE A 153 38.81 0.54 -3.46
C PHE A 153 40.14 0.71 -4.19
N ASP A 154 41.24 0.22 -3.59
CA ASP A 154 42.56 0.10 -4.21
C ASP A 154 42.76 -1.27 -4.87
N PHE A 155 41.69 -2.06 -5.00
CA PHE A 155 41.64 -3.38 -5.61
C PHE A 155 40.34 -3.51 -6.42
N GLU A 156 40.25 -4.51 -7.29
CA GLU A 156 39.05 -4.85 -8.03
C GLU A 156 37.98 -5.43 -7.07
N PRO A 157 36.89 -4.69 -6.80
CA PRO A 157 35.85 -5.17 -5.88
C PRO A 157 35.02 -6.30 -6.48
N LYS A 158 34.73 -7.31 -5.67
CA LYS A 158 33.83 -8.41 -6.05
C LYS A 158 32.38 -8.01 -5.83
N ASN A 159 31.49 -8.57 -6.63
CA ASN A 159 30.03 -8.42 -6.42
C ASN A 159 29.56 -9.26 -5.23
N HIS A 160 28.37 -8.96 -4.74
CA HIS A 160 27.77 -9.65 -3.57
C HIS A 160 27.51 -11.14 -3.78
N VAL A 161 27.23 -11.59 -5.02
CA VAL A 161 26.99 -13.01 -5.31
C VAL A 161 28.29 -13.80 -5.07
N ASP A 162 29.41 -13.31 -5.60
CA ASP A 162 30.71 -13.93 -5.43
C ASP A 162 31.16 -13.90 -3.97
N LEU A 163 31.02 -12.76 -3.28
CA LEU A 163 31.36 -12.62 -1.87
C LEU A 163 30.54 -13.57 -1.00
N CYS A 164 29.22 -13.56 -1.14
CA CYS A 164 28.33 -14.42 -0.34
C CYS A 164 28.55 -15.91 -0.61
N THR A 165 28.83 -16.29 -1.85
CA THR A 165 29.12 -17.68 -2.22
C THR A 165 30.48 -18.12 -1.63
N ASN A 166 31.53 -17.31 -1.79
CA ASN A 166 32.87 -17.62 -1.31
C ASN A 166 32.96 -17.74 0.22
N LEU A 167 32.22 -16.89 0.94
CA LEU A 167 32.12 -16.90 2.39
C LEU A 167 31.08 -17.90 2.93
N GLY A 168 30.33 -18.56 2.06
CA GLY A 168 29.28 -19.52 2.45
C GLY A 168 28.10 -18.88 3.17
N LEU A 169 27.82 -17.59 2.90
CA LEU A 169 26.74 -16.85 3.53
C LEU A 169 25.36 -17.16 2.91
N ILE A 170 25.36 -17.40 1.60
CA ILE A 170 24.15 -17.66 0.81
C ILE A 170 24.35 -18.91 -0.05
N ASP A 171 23.33 -19.77 -0.08
CA ASP A 171 23.26 -20.94 -0.94
C ASP A 171 22.20 -20.72 -2.01
N TYR A 172 22.58 -20.18 -3.14
CA TYR A 172 21.70 -19.90 -4.26
C TYR A 172 21.23 -21.20 -4.95
N GLU A 173 22.16 -22.14 -5.16
CA GLU A 173 21.86 -23.40 -5.87
C GLU A 173 20.76 -24.21 -5.16
N ARG A 174 20.90 -24.38 -3.84
CA ARG A 174 19.89 -25.11 -3.07
C ARG A 174 18.64 -24.32 -2.85
N GLY A 175 18.69 -22.98 -2.81
CA GLY A 175 17.50 -22.13 -2.82
C GLY A 175 16.63 -22.36 -4.04
N VAL A 176 17.24 -22.45 -5.22
CA VAL A 176 16.54 -22.77 -6.48
C VAL A 176 15.92 -24.17 -6.45
N LYS A 177 16.59 -25.17 -5.84
CA LYS A 177 16.01 -26.52 -5.69
C LYS A 177 14.75 -26.55 -4.82
N LEU A 178 14.65 -25.63 -3.83
CA LEU A 178 13.51 -25.59 -2.93
C LEU A 178 12.31 -24.89 -3.54
N ALA A 179 12.51 -23.78 -4.26
CA ALA A 179 11.40 -22.91 -4.62
C ALA A 179 11.49 -22.31 -6.04
N GLY A 180 12.54 -22.63 -6.80
CA GLY A 180 12.77 -22.08 -8.14
C GLY A 180 13.68 -20.85 -8.16
N ASN A 181 13.83 -20.24 -9.35
CA ASN A 181 14.63 -19.05 -9.53
C ASN A 181 14.09 -17.89 -8.68
N GLY A 182 14.98 -17.00 -8.23
CA GLY A 182 14.61 -15.86 -7.38
C GLY A 182 14.44 -16.19 -5.89
N PHE A 183 14.83 -17.42 -5.48
CA PHE A 183 14.90 -17.84 -4.08
C PHE A 183 16.35 -18.25 -3.71
N TRP A 184 16.70 -18.05 -2.46
CA TRP A 184 18.00 -18.40 -1.88
C TRP A 184 17.86 -18.87 -0.44
N ILE A 185 18.93 -19.45 0.08
CA ILE A 185 19.02 -19.85 1.48
C ILE A 185 20.10 -19.01 2.17
N TYR A 186 19.75 -18.32 3.23
CA TYR A 186 20.73 -17.75 4.16
C TYR A 186 21.34 -18.89 4.98
N LYS A 187 22.67 -18.94 5.07
CA LYS A 187 23.38 -20.06 5.71
C LYS A 187 24.44 -19.59 6.70
N GLY A 188 24.55 -20.25 7.84
CA GLY A 188 25.60 -20.01 8.81
C GLY A 188 25.67 -18.53 9.25
N MET A 189 26.82 -17.88 9.00
CA MET A 189 27.01 -16.46 9.30
C MET A 189 26.11 -15.55 8.47
N GLY A 190 25.71 -15.95 7.26
CA GLY A 190 24.75 -15.21 6.45
C GLY A 190 23.37 -15.11 7.11
N ALA A 191 22.87 -16.20 7.69
CA ALA A 191 21.63 -16.18 8.44
C ALA A 191 21.73 -15.32 9.72
N ARG A 192 22.88 -15.36 10.40
CA ARG A 192 23.11 -14.49 11.57
C ARG A 192 23.19 -13.02 11.17
N LEU A 193 23.83 -12.69 10.03
CA LEU A 193 23.93 -11.33 9.53
C LEU A 193 22.56 -10.78 9.11
N GLU A 194 21.72 -11.60 8.47
CA GLU A 194 20.34 -11.26 8.16
C GLU A 194 19.55 -10.90 9.43
N TRP A 195 19.63 -11.74 10.47
CA TRP A 195 18.98 -11.45 11.76
C TRP A 195 19.61 -10.28 12.50
N ALA A 196 20.91 -10.02 12.34
CA ALA A 196 21.56 -8.85 12.92
C ALA A 196 21.03 -7.55 12.33
N LEU A 197 20.81 -7.51 10.98
CA LEU A 197 20.17 -6.39 10.31
C LEU A 197 18.73 -6.18 10.81
N LEU A 198 17.92 -7.25 10.85
CA LEU A 198 16.53 -7.17 11.31
C LEU A 198 16.45 -6.69 12.77
N ASN A 199 17.27 -7.22 13.67
CA ASN A 199 17.30 -6.79 15.06
C ASN A 199 17.74 -5.33 15.20
N TYR A 200 18.71 -4.88 14.41
CA TYR A 200 19.12 -3.47 14.39
C TYR A 200 17.94 -2.56 13.97
N PHE A 201 17.19 -2.93 12.93
CA PHE A 201 16.02 -2.17 12.49
C PHE A 201 14.93 -2.15 13.56
N ILE A 202 14.62 -3.32 14.14
CA ILE A 202 13.60 -3.47 15.19
C ILE A 202 13.95 -2.64 16.42
N ASP A 203 15.17 -2.79 16.94
CA ASP A 203 15.63 -2.04 18.14
C ASP A 203 15.58 -0.54 17.92
N THR A 204 15.93 -0.09 16.70
CA THR A 204 15.93 1.34 16.36
C THR A 204 14.50 1.88 16.36
N HIS A 205 13.53 1.19 15.74
CA HIS A 205 12.14 1.65 15.72
C HIS A 205 11.47 1.58 17.09
N LEU A 206 11.82 0.61 17.93
CA LEU A 206 11.37 0.59 19.33
C LEU A 206 11.90 1.79 20.09
N ALA A 207 13.19 2.13 19.92
CA ALA A 207 13.79 3.32 20.52
C ALA A 207 13.18 4.63 19.99
N ASP A 208 12.70 4.63 18.77
CA ASP A 208 11.99 5.75 18.15
C ASP A 208 10.53 5.90 18.64
N GLY A 209 10.05 4.99 19.48
CA GLY A 209 8.71 5.03 20.08
C GLY A 209 7.61 4.47 19.18
N TYR A 210 7.96 3.66 18.18
CA TYR A 210 6.98 2.92 17.38
C TYR A 210 6.56 1.63 18.08
N GLU A 211 5.29 1.28 17.97
CA GLU A 211 4.75 0.01 18.45
C GLU A 211 4.97 -1.11 17.43
N MET A 212 5.55 -2.23 17.86
CA MET A 212 5.75 -3.40 17.01
C MET A 212 4.44 -4.18 16.87
N ILE A 213 4.02 -4.43 15.63
CA ILE A 213 2.88 -5.29 15.32
C ILE A 213 3.35 -6.48 14.47
N MET A 214 2.86 -7.68 14.78
CA MET A 214 3.07 -8.89 13.99
C MET A 214 1.73 -9.34 13.37
N PRO A 215 1.43 -8.91 12.14
CA PRO A 215 0.19 -9.25 11.46
C PRO A 215 0.25 -10.67 10.87
N PRO A 216 -0.91 -11.25 10.47
CA PRO A 216 -0.93 -12.40 9.59
C PRO A 216 -0.20 -12.14 8.28
N TYR A 217 0.48 -13.16 7.72
CA TYR A 217 1.16 -13.04 6.42
C TYR A 217 0.25 -13.43 5.26
N MET A 218 -0.84 -14.06 5.54
CA MET A 218 -1.89 -14.44 4.62
C MET A 218 -3.05 -13.46 4.83
N LEU A 219 -3.26 -12.56 3.87
CA LEU A 219 -4.23 -11.47 3.99
C LEU A 219 -5.46 -11.73 3.12
N GLU A 220 -6.61 -11.26 3.59
CA GLU A 220 -7.82 -11.17 2.76
C GLU A 220 -7.64 -10.12 1.65
N TYR A 221 -8.31 -10.36 0.52
CA TYR A 221 -8.30 -9.45 -0.63
C TYR A 221 -8.63 -8.00 -0.27
N GLN A 222 -9.51 -7.80 0.69
CA GLN A 222 -9.91 -6.48 1.17
C GLN A 222 -8.73 -5.65 1.71
N CYS A 223 -7.69 -6.28 2.27
CA CYS A 223 -6.49 -5.57 2.71
C CYS A 223 -5.75 -4.91 1.53
N GLY A 224 -5.67 -5.62 0.39
CA GLY A 224 -5.08 -5.07 -0.82
C GLY A 224 -5.91 -3.92 -1.43
N LEU A 225 -7.23 -3.99 -1.34
CA LEU A 225 -8.12 -2.90 -1.74
C LEU A 225 -7.94 -1.68 -0.84
N THR A 226 -7.91 -1.87 0.49
CA THR A 226 -7.69 -0.80 1.48
C THR A 226 -6.36 -0.10 1.25
N ALA A 227 -5.28 -0.85 1.06
CA ALA A 227 -3.96 -0.29 0.78
C ALA A 227 -3.85 0.39 -0.60
N GLY A 228 -4.85 0.27 -1.47
CA GLY A 228 -4.83 0.80 -2.83
C GLY A 228 -3.91 0.02 -3.78
N GLN A 229 -3.44 -1.16 -3.39
CA GLN A 229 -2.64 -2.04 -4.22
C GLN A 229 -3.51 -2.77 -5.25
N PHE A 230 -4.76 -3.09 -4.90
CA PHE A 230 -5.72 -3.71 -5.79
C PHE A 230 -6.73 -2.68 -6.34
N PRO A 231 -7.21 -2.88 -7.57
CA PRO A 231 -7.02 -4.04 -8.46
C PRO A 231 -5.68 -4.03 -9.25
N LYS A 232 -4.93 -2.93 -9.31
CA LYS A 232 -3.79 -2.74 -10.22
C LYS A 232 -2.71 -3.84 -10.07
N PHE A 233 -2.31 -4.17 -8.86
CA PHE A 233 -1.24 -5.12 -8.55
C PHE A 233 -1.75 -6.51 -8.15
N ALA A 234 -3.01 -6.85 -8.43
CA ALA A 234 -3.60 -8.15 -8.07
C ALA A 234 -2.89 -9.35 -8.73
N ASP A 235 -2.17 -9.15 -9.83
CA ASP A 235 -1.40 -10.20 -10.50
C ASP A 235 0.04 -10.32 -10.00
N GLU A 236 0.50 -9.36 -9.17
CA GLU A 236 1.85 -9.35 -8.58
C GLU A 236 1.94 -10.11 -7.25
N VAL A 237 0.82 -10.58 -6.73
CA VAL A 237 0.77 -11.32 -5.46
C VAL A 237 0.59 -12.82 -5.68
N TYR A 238 1.11 -13.62 -4.75
CA TYR A 238 0.83 -15.06 -4.69
C TYR A 238 -0.56 -15.28 -4.08
N LYS A 239 -1.51 -15.70 -4.90
CA LYS A 239 -2.88 -16.01 -4.48
C LYS A 239 -2.92 -17.41 -3.87
N ILE A 240 -3.67 -17.57 -2.79
CA ILE A 240 -3.94 -18.88 -2.19
C ILE A 240 -5.06 -19.55 -2.99
N ALA A 241 -4.78 -20.76 -3.50
CA ALA A 241 -5.70 -21.48 -4.37
C ALA A 241 -6.96 -21.99 -3.64
N ASN A 242 -6.82 -22.32 -2.36
CA ASN A 242 -7.91 -22.84 -1.55
C ASN A 242 -8.60 -21.67 -0.82
N PRO A 243 -9.83 -21.27 -1.20
CA PRO A 243 -10.58 -20.28 -0.43
C PRO A 243 -10.94 -20.86 0.95
N THR A 244 -11.25 -19.98 1.90
CA THR A 244 -11.86 -20.41 3.18
C THR A 244 -13.24 -21.01 2.96
N ASP A 245 -13.80 -21.68 3.98
CA ASP A 245 -15.17 -22.19 3.96
C ASP A 245 -16.21 -21.10 3.67
N GLU A 246 -15.89 -19.85 3.98
CA GLU A 246 -16.71 -18.66 3.67
C GLU A 246 -16.49 -18.10 2.26
N GLY A 247 -15.64 -18.75 1.45
CA GLY A 247 -15.30 -18.30 0.08
C GLY A 247 -14.40 -17.08 0.00
N ARG A 248 -13.76 -16.69 1.10
CA ARG A 248 -12.85 -15.53 1.15
C ARG A 248 -11.54 -15.83 0.42
N ILE A 249 -11.09 -14.87 -0.36
CA ILE A 249 -9.85 -14.96 -1.14
C ILE A 249 -8.69 -14.42 -0.31
N HIS A 250 -7.65 -15.23 -0.18
CA HIS A 250 -6.42 -14.86 0.50
C HIS A 250 -5.23 -14.77 -0.45
N TYR A 251 -4.24 -13.98 -0.05
CA TYR A 251 -2.97 -13.86 -0.76
C TYR A 251 -1.82 -13.69 0.24
N MET A 252 -0.60 -14.06 -0.18
CA MET A 252 0.61 -13.80 0.60
C MET A 252 0.98 -12.33 0.50
N LEU A 253 1.22 -11.67 1.63
CA LEU A 253 1.49 -10.23 1.67
C LEU A 253 2.77 -9.87 0.89
N PRO A 254 2.75 -8.85 0.02
CA PRO A 254 3.93 -8.36 -0.69
C PRO A 254 4.71 -7.32 0.14
N THR A 255 4.09 -6.79 1.20
CA THR A 255 4.59 -5.79 2.14
C THR A 255 3.68 -5.74 3.36
N ALA A 256 4.23 -5.45 4.53
CA ALA A 256 3.42 -5.26 5.74
C ALA A 256 2.47 -4.05 5.63
N GLU A 257 2.74 -3.09 4.74
CA GLU A 257 1.85 -1.96 4.46
C GLU A 257 0.39 -2.39 4.29
N ALA A 258 0.12 -3.45 3.49
CA ALA A 258 -1.24 -3.91 3.22
C ALA A 258 -1.99 -4.36 4.50
N ALA A 259 -1.27 -4.99 5.43
CA ALA A 259 -1.80 -5.38 6.73
C ALA A 259 -1.99 -4.15 7.63
N LEU A 260 -0.92 -3.33 7.77
CA LEU A 260 -0.91 -2.17 8.65
C LEU A 260 -1.93 -1.10 8.22
N ALA A 261 -2.12 -0.89 6.91
CA ALA A 261 -3.14 0.01 6.37
C ALA A 261 -4.59 -0.45 6.65
N SER A 262 -4.79 -1.68 7.12
CA SER A 262 -6.11 -2.26 7.34
C SER A 262 -6.46 -2.45 8.82
N VAL A 263 -5.57 -2.10 9.75
CA VAL A 263 -5.74 -2.32 11.19
C VAL A 263 -7.00 -1.65 11.73
N TYR A 264 -7.28 -0.43 11.28
CA TYR A 264 -8.44 0.35 11.71
C TYR A 264 -9.54 0.45 10.64
N ARG A 265 -9.61 -0.54 9.74
CA ARG A 265 -10.67 -0.59 8.74
C ARG A 265 -12.06 -0.55 9.39
N ASP A 266 -12.93 0.34 8.86
CA ASP A 266 -14.31 0.57 9.31
C ASP A 266 -14.43 1.15 10.73
N GLU A 267 -13.35 1.76 11.26
CA GLU A 267 -13.34 2.36 12.59
C GLU A 267 -13.35 3.90 12.56
N ILE A 268 -13.82 4.48 13.65
CA ILE A 268 -13.76 5.91 13.94
C ILE A 268 -12.94 6.09 15.22
N LEU A 269 -11.70 6.54 15.07
CA LEU A 269 -10.84 6.90 16.18
C LEU A 269 -11.22 8.30 16.73
N THR A 270 -10.69 8.66 17.89
CA THR A 270 -10.74 10.03 18.39
C THR A 270 -9.46 10.78 18.04
N GLU A 271 -9.51 12.11 18.05
CA GLU A 271 -8.33 12.95 17.81
C GLU A 271 -7.20 12.65 18.81
N ALA A 272 -7.55 12.28 20.06
CA ALA A 272 -6.59 11.93 21.10
C ALA A 272 -5.89 10.58 20.85
N ASP A 273 -6.45 9.71 20.00
CA ASP A 273 -5.84 8.42 19.63
C ASP A 273 -4.69 8.56 18.64
N LEU A 274 -4.57 9.70 17.94
CA LEU A 274 -3.59 9.96 16.89
C LEU A 274 -2.41 10.82 17.38
N PRO A 275 -1.21 10.64 16.85
CA PRO A 275 -0.86 9.66 15.80
C PRO A 275 -0.74 8.24 16.36
N LYS A 276 -1.06 7.24 15.51
CA LYS A 276 -0.68 5.84 15.72
C LYS A 276 0.57 5.55 14.88
N LYS A 277 1.62 5.05 15.54
CA LYS A 277 2.92 4.77 14.91
C LYS A 277 3.25 3.30 15.10
N PHE A 278 3.21 2.55 14.03
CA PHE A 278 3.46 1.11 14.03
C PHE A 278 4.68 0.77 13.17
N PHE A 279 5.31 -0.35 13.50
CA PHE A 279 6.20 -1.03 12.56
C PHE A 279 6.00 -2.54 12.64
N SER A 280 6.35 -3.21 11.55
CA SER A 280 6.22 -4.66 11.46
C SER A 280 7.39 -5.27 10.72
N TYR A 281 7.98 -6.32 11.26
CA TYR A 281 8.81 -7.25 10.51
C TYR A 281 7.92 -8.30 9.82
N THR A 282 8.09 -8.46 8.51
CA THR A 282 7.47 -9.55 7.76
C THR A 282 8.39 -10.10 6.66
N PRO A 283 8.32 -11.41 6.36
CA PRO A 283 8.68 -11.88 5.03
C PRO A 283 7.68 -11.28 4.04
N CYS A 284 8.18 -10.86 2.88
CA CYS A 284 7.38 -10.28 1.80
C CYS A 284 7.46 -11.19 0.58
N PHE A 285 6.33 -11.36 -0.11
CA PHE A 285 6.20 -12.29 -1.23
C PHE A 285 5.75 -11.56 -2.48
N ARG A 286 6.58 -11.53 -3.53
CA ARG A 286 6.29 -10.84 -4.79
C ARG A 286 6.51 -11.78 -5.97
N ARG A 287 5.55 -11.83 -6.88
CA ARG A 287 5.66 -12.65 -8.11
C ARG A 287 6.66 -12.06 -9.10
N GLU A 288 6.99 -10.77 -9.00
CA GLU A 288 7.88 -10.07 -9.92
C GLU A 288 7.52 -10.34 -11.40
N ALA A 289 6.21 -10.39 -11.70
CA ALA A 289 5.70 -10.74 -13.01
C ALA A 289 6.12 -9.69 -14.05
N GLY A 290 6.86 -10.11 -15.07
CA GLY A 290 7.32 -9.24 -16.16
C GLY A 290 8.65 -8.50 -15.92
N SER A 291 9.33 -8.72 -14.78
CA SER A 291 10.60 -8.07 -14.49
C SER A 291 11.79 -9.02 -14.64
N TYR A 292 12.12 -9.40 -15.88
CA TYR A 292 13.39 -10.07 -16.19
C TYR A 292 14.46 -9.03 -16.49
N ARG A 293 15.13 -8.50 -15.45
CA ARG A 293 16.31 -7.64 -15.63
C ARG A 293 17.56 -8.50 -15.41
N ALA A 294 18.29 -8.77 -16.49
CA ALA A 294 19.52 -9.54 -16.46
C ALA A 294 20.59 -8.93 -15.53
N ASP A 295 20.51 -7.63 -15.29
CA ASP A 295 21.46 -6.87 -14.46
C ASP A 295 21.20 -6.96 -12.95
N GLU A 296 20.05 -7.50 -12.52
CA GLU A 296 19.70 -7.64 -11.11
C GLU A 296 19.94 -9.08 -10.62
N ARG A 297 21.23 -9.46 -10.53
CA ARG A 297 21.64 -10.79 -10.06
C ARG A 297 21.52 -10.92 -8.52
N GLY A 298 21.46 -12.15 -8.04
CA GLY A 298 21.54 -12.49 -6.62
C GLY A 298 20.30 -12.11 -5.85
N MET A 299 20.49 -11.35 -4.76
CA MET A 299 19.44 -11.05 -3.79
C MET A 299 18.69 -9.75 -4.07
N VAL A 300 19.15 -8.91 -4.99
CA VAL A 300 18.60 -7.55 -5.20
C VAL A 300 17.13 -7.59 -5.61
N ARG A 301 16.71 -8.65 -6.30
CA ARG A 301 15.32 -8.89 -6.68
C ARG A 301 14.98 -10.37 -6.51
N GLY A 302 14.09 -10.67 -5.60
CA GLY A 302 13.66 -12.04 -5.30
C GLY A 302 12.18 -12.13 -5.00
N HIS A 303 11.65 -13.35 -5.06
CA HIS A 303 10.24 -13.64 -4.81
C HIS A 303 9.87 -13.61 -3.32
N GLN A 304 10.87 -13.83 -2.45
CA GLN A 304 10.71 -13.73 -1.01
C GLN A 304 11.90 -12.97 -0.41
N PHE A 305 11.63 -11.99 0.46
CA PHE A 305 12.65 -11.23 1.20
C PHE A 305 12.08 -10.72 2.51
N ASN A 306 12.96 -10.33 3.43
CA ASN A 306 12.56 -9.78 4.72
C ASN A 306 12.55 -8.25 4.68
N LYS A 307 11.55 -7.66 5.31
CA LYS A 307 11.41 -6.20 5.41
C LYS A 307 10.82 -5.80 6.78
N VAL A 308 11.36 -4.73 7.32
CA VAL A 308 10.70 -3.97 8.38
C VAL A 308 9.96 -2.82 7.71
N GLU A 309 8.69 -2.62 8.04
CA GLU A 309 7.85 -1.56 7.50
C GLU A 309 7.34 -0.67 8.61
N MET A 310 7.55 0.64 8.51
CA MET A 310 6.93 1.66 9.37
C MET A 310 5.59 2.08 8.77
N PHE A 311 4.63 2.40 9.64
CA PHE A 311 3.31 2.89 9.25
C PHE A 311 2.79 3.91 10.25
N GLN A 312 2.19 4.99 9.76
CA GLN A 312 1.54 5.99 10.63
C GLN A 312 0.11 6.28 10.17
N TYR A 313 -0.76 6.45 11.16
CA TYR A 313 -2.05 7.12 11.01
C TYR A 313 -1.98 8.47 11.70
N THR A 314 -2.36 9.52 11.01
CA THR A 314 -2.23 10.88 11.55
C THR A 314 -3.40 11.78 11.15
N LEU A 315 -3.49 12.92 11.80
CA LEU A 315 -4.40 13.99 11.38
C LEU A 315 -3.92 14.60 10.06
N PRO A 316 -4.84 15.03 9.18
CA PRO A 316 -4.47 15.63 7.89
C PRO A 316 -3.45 16.77 8.00
N GLU A 317 -3.62 17.67 8.96
CA GLU A 317 -2.75 18.83 9.20
C GLU A 317 -1.36 18.47 9.76
N LYS A 318 -1.18 17.22 10.21
CA LYS A 318 0.09 16.68 10.71
C LYS A 318 0.82 15.79 9.71
N SER A 319 0.23 15.60 8.55
CA SER A 319 0.67 14.62 7.56
C SER A 319 2.06 14.92 7.00
N ASP A 320 2.40 16.17 6.73
CA ASP A 320 3.70 16.54 6.18
C ASP A 320 4.81 16.47 7.24
N GLU A 321 4.52 16.82 8.50
CA GLU A 321 5.43 16.63 9.62
C GLU A 321 5.75 15.13 9.84
N ALA A 322 4.71 14.29 9.80
CA ALA A 322 4.84 12.84 9.92
C ALA A 322 5.64 12.22 8.76
N PHE A 323 5.50 12.76 7.54
CA PHE A 323 6.26 12.33 6.37
C PHE A 323 7.76 12.60 6.54
N GLU A 324 8.15 13.81 6.91
CA GLU A 324 9.56 14.16 7.14
C GLU A 324 10.16 13.38 8.33
N GLU A 325 9.36 13.08 9.34
CA GLU A 325 9.78 12.18 10.43
C GLU A 325 10.13 10.78 9.87
N LEU A 326 9.24 10.16 9.09
CA LEU A 326 9.48 8.84 8.50
C LEU A 326 10.73 8.81 7.60
N VAL A 327 10.91 9.84 6.77
CA VAL A 327 12.11 9.99 5.92
C VAL A 327 13.36 10.02 6.79
N THR A 328 13.35 10.85 7.84
CA THR A 328 14.49 10.98 8.78
C THR A 328 14.80 9.65 9.47
N LYS A 329 13.77 8.87 9.89
CA LYS A 329 13.97 7.57 10.53
C LYS A 329 14.60 6.56 9.57
N ALA A 330 14.12 6.48 8.33
CA ALA A 330 14.71 5.61 7.31
C ALA A 330 16.14 6.00 6.96
N GLU A 331 16.44 7.31 6.80
CA GLU A 331 17.80 7.79 6.58
C GLU A 331 18.74 7.41 7.74
N ASN A 332 18.29 7.55 8.99
CA ASN A 332 19.11 7.26 10.18
C ASN A 332 19.50 5.78 10.27
N LEU A 333 18.64 4.85 9.81
CA LEU A 333 19.02 3.44 9.70
C LEU A 333 20.20 3.23 8.73
N VAL A 334 20.16 3.88 7.56
CA VAL A 334 21.20 3.78 6.55
C VAL A 334 22.48 4.47 7.00
N LYS A 335 22.36 5.63 7.67
CA LYS A 335 23.49 6.34 8.30
C LYS A 335 24.19 5.49 9.35
N GLY A 336 23.42 4.82 10.20
CA GLY A 336 23.97 3.93 11.23
C GLY A 336 24.77 2.76 10.68
N LEU A 337 24.43 2.27 9.49
CA LEU A 337 25.20 1.25 8.77
C LEU A 337 26.48 1.82 8.10
N GLY A 338 26.65 3.14 8.06
CA GLY A 338 27.81 3.81 7.47
C GLY A 338 27.81 3.83 5.94
N PHE A 339 26.64 3.70 5.30
CA PHE A 339 26.54 3.66 3.84
C PHE A 339 26.54 5.07 3.22
N HIS A 340 27.12 5.15 2.03
CA HIS A 340 26.86 6.26 1.12
C HIS A 340 25.47 6.06 0.48
N PHE A 341 24.62 7.08 0.56
CA PHE A 341 23.26 7.06 -0.01
C PHE A 341 22.82 8.44 -0.46
N ARG A 342 21.71 8.49 -1.19
CA ARG A 342 21.00 9.70 -1.51
C ARG A 342 19.52 9.55 -1.18
N THR A 343 18.85 10.68 -0.90
CA THR A 343 17.39 10.78 -0.81
C THR A 343 16.88 11.46 -2.06
N VAL A 344 15.89 10.86 -2.70
CA VAL A 344 15.34 11.25 -3.99
C VAL A 344 13.84 11.50 -3.86
N LYS A 345 13.37 12.68 -4.26
CA LYS A 345 11.94 12.98 -4.41
C LYS A 345 11.47 12.43 -5.75
N LEU A 346 10.49 11.55 -5.73
CA LEU A 346 9.96 10.95 -6.94
C LEU A 346 9.05 11.91 -7.69
N ALA A 347 9.14 11.85 -9.02
CA ALA A 347 8.15 12.47 -9.90
C ALA A 347 6.79 11.78 -9.77
N ALA A 348 5.73 12.44 -10.19
CA ALA A 348 4.36 11.97 -10.03
C ALA A 348 4.13 10.58 -10.63
N GLY A 349 4.68 10.29 -11.81
CA GLY A 349 4.53 9.02 -12.52
C GLY A 349 5.35 7.88 -11.93
N ASP A 350 6.44 8.17 -11.18
CA ASP A 350 7.24 7.15 -10.48
C ASP A 350 6.68 6.83 -9.08
N CYS A 351 5.83 7.71 -8.53
CA CYS A 351 5.09 7.42 -7.30
C CYS A 351 4.11 6.27 -7.52
N SER A 352 4.02 5.35 -6.55
CA SER A 352 3.01 4.29 -6.57
C SER A 352 1.60 4.84 -6.79
N ALA A 353 0.73 4.05 -7.42
CA ALA A 353 -0.65 4.47 -7.72
C ALA A 353 -1.44 4.95 -6.49
N SER A 354 -1.17 4.37 -5.31
CA SER A 354 -1.85 4.72 -4.06
C SER A 354 -1.26 5.93 -3.33
N MET A 355 -0.08 6.43 -3.76
CA MET A 355 0.67 7.47 -3.03
C MET A 355 0.54 8.83 -3.68
N ALA A 356 0.39 9.87 -2.86
CA ALA A 356 0.39 11.27 -3.29
C ALA A 356 1.82 11.82 -3.40
N ARG A 357 2.73 11.35 -2.55
CA ARG A 357 4.15 11.75 -2.50
C ARG A 357 5.00 10.58 -2.05
N THR A 358 6.20 10.46 -2.62
CA THR A 358 7.18 9.45 -2.22
C THR A 358 8.59 10.02 -2.27
N TYR A 359 9.41 9.74 -1.23
CA TYR A 359 10.84 9.91 -1.25
C TYR A 359 11.52 8.54 -1.12
N ASP A 360 12.45 8.26 -2.02
CA ASP A 360 13.26 7.05 -1.98
C ASP A 360 14.62 7.32 -1.33
N ILE A 361 15.06 6.39 -0.50
CA ILE A 361 16.44 6.35 0.01
C ILE A 361 17.15 5.28 -0.79
N GLU A 362 18.15 5.72 -1.54
CA GLU A 362 18.88 4.88 -2.48
C GLU A 362 20.35 4.77 -2.05
N ILE A 363 20.83 3.55 -1.83
CA ILE A 363 22.24 3.27 -1.48
C ILE A 363 23.06 2.92 -2.70
N SER A 364 24.35 3.26 -2.67
CA SER A 364 25.31 2.86 -3.69
C SER A 364 25.63 1.37 -3.57
N ILE A 365 25.55 0.63 -4.67
CA ILE A 365 26.02 -0.75 -4.78
C ILE A 365 27.19 -0.76 -5.78
N PRO A 366 28.45 -0.97 -5.35
CA PRO A 366 29.64 -0.81 -6.17
C PRO A 366 29.59 -1.58 -7.50
N SER A 367 29.18 -2.86 -7.48
CA SER A 367 29.12 -3.70 -8.69
C SER A 367 28.07 -3.25 -9.70
N MET A 368 27.11 -2.42 -9.30
CA MET A 368 26.02 -1.95 -10.15
C MET A 368 26.28 -0.54 -10.71
N ASN A 369 27.41 0.07 -10.35
CA ASN A 369 27.78 1.43 -10.76
C ASN A 369 26.65 2.46 -10.61
N GLY A 370 25.84 2.34 -9.54
CA GLY A 370 24.67 3.17 -9.33
C GLY A 370 24.04 3.00 -7.97
N TYR A 371 22.88 3.61 -7.86
CA TYR A 371 22.08 3.58 -6.64
C TYR A 371 20.93 2.60 -6.76
N LYS A 372 20.59 1.96 -5.65
CA LYS A 372 19.40 1.11 -5.50
C LYS A 372 18.58 1.55 -4.31
N GLU A 373 17.28 1.69 -4.52
CA GLU A 373 16.29 1.95 -3.49
C GLU A 373 16.33 0.86 -2.41
N VAL A 374 16.46 1.27 -1.15
CA VAL A 374 16.36 0.40 0.03
C VAL A 374 15.19 0.75 0.93
N SER A 375 14.70 1.98 0.80
CA SER A 375 13.51 2.44 1.47
C SER A 375 12.75 3.38 0.54
N SER A 376 11.42 3.20 0.50
CA SER A 376 10.49 4.12 -0.12
C SER A 376 9.57 4.62 0.99
N VAL A 377 9.60 5.92 1.24
CA VAL A 377 8.76 6.59 2.24
C VAL A 377 7.66 7.33 1.52
N SER A 378 6.41 7.04 1.86
CA SER A 378 5.26 7.51 1.10
C SER A 378 4.17 8.11 1.99
N ASN A 379 3.46 9.10 1.43
CA ASN A 379 2.26 9.68 2.01
C ASN A 379 1.08 9.40 1.07
N ALA A 380 0.10 8.64 1.56
CA ALA A 380 -1.12 8.33 0.82
C ALA A 380 -2.22 9.40 1.00
N ARG A 381 -1.97 10.40 1.83
CA ARG A 381 -3.00 11.35 2.25
C ARG A 381 -4.22 10.57 2.80
N ASP A 382 -5.43 10.92 2.40
CA ASP A 382 -6.66 10.24 2.84
C ASP A 382 -7.07 9.04 1.96
N TYR A 383 -6.32 8.73 0.91
CA TYR A 383 -6.68 7.72 -0.09
C TYR A 383 -6.92 6.31 0.51
N GLN A 384 -5.98 5.82 1.32
CA GLN A 384 -6.13 4.52 1.99
C GLN A 384 -7.21 4.57 3.08
N ALA A 385 -7.30 5.69 3.81
CA ALA A 385 -8.31 5.89 4.83
C ALA A 385 -9.73 5.91 4.24
N ARG A 386 -9.92 6.49 3.07
CA ARG A 386 -11.19 6.42 2.33
C ARG A 386 -11.52 4.99 1.94
N ARG A 387 -10.58 4.24 1.37
CA ARG A 387 -10.77 2.85 0.96
C ARG A 387 -11.06 1.91 2.13
N GLY A 388 -10.44 2.16 3.27
CA GLY A 388 -10.65 1.41 4.52
C GLY A 388 -11.72 1.98 5.42
N ASN A 389 -12.40 3.09 5.03
CA ASN A 389 -13.40 3.78 5.85
C ASN A 389 -12.87 4.13 7.27
N MET A 390 -11.60 4.55 7.34
CA MET A 390 -10.91 4.88 8.58
C MET A 390 -11.03 6.37 8.87
N ARG A 391 -11.72 6.71 9.92
CA ARG A 391 -12.16 8.08 10.21
C ARG A 391 -11.68 8.53 11.58
N VAL A 392 -11.62 9.84 11.77
CA VAL A 392 -11.34 10.47 13.06
C VAL A 392 -12.45 11.43 13.45
N ARG A 393 -12.89 11.35 14.69
CA ARG A 393 -13.81 12.30 15.31
C ARG A 393 -13.00 13.40 15.95
N ARG A 394 -13.22 14.63 15.48
CA ARG A 394 -12.57 15.85 15.97
C ARG A 394 -13.19 16.33 17.28
N ALA A 395 -12.50 17.26 17.95
CA ALA A 395 -12.99 17.88 19.20
C ALA A 395 -14.33 18.62 19.02
N ASP A 396 -14.58 19.19 17.84
CA ASP A 396 -15.84 19.84 17.44
C ASP A 396 -16.95 18.84 17.04
N ARG A 397 -16.70 17.53 17.16
CA ARG A 397 -17.53 16.40 16.77
C ARG A 397 -17.67 16.16 15.26
N SER A 398 -17.01 16.94 14.43
CA SER A 398 -16.93 16.63 13.00
C SER A 398 -16.18 15.30 12.77
N ILE A 399 -16.47 14.65 11.65
CA ILE A 399 -15.83 13.40 11.26
C ILE A 399 -15.13 13.63 9.93
N GLN A 400 -13.85 13.27 9.86
CA GLN A 400 -13.03 13.32 8.64
C GLN A 400 -12.21 12.05 8.47
N PHE A 401 -11.67 11.82 7.28
CA PHE A 401 -10.70 10.75 7.05
C PHE A 401 -9.35 11.15 7.65
N MET A 402 -8.67 10.16 8.24
CA MET A 402 -7.28 10.35 8.66
C MET A 402 -6.34 10.23 7.46
N HIS A 403 -5.08 10.65 7.61
CA HIS A 403 -4.04 10.40 6.63
C HIS A 403 -3.20 9.18 7.03
N THR A 404 -2.70 8.46 6.03
CA THR A 404 -1.84 7.30 6.22
C THR A 404 -0.50 7.50 5.52
N LEU A 405 0.55 7.02 6.16
CA LEU A 405 1.92 7.11 5.67
C LEU A 405 2.62 5.79 5.95
N ASN A 406 3.52 5.40 5.05
CA ASN A 406 4.37 4.24 5.25
C ASN A 406 5.80 4.53 4.83
N GLY A 407 6.72 3.71 5.32
CA GLY A 407 8.12 3.76 4.91
C GLY A 407 8.84 2.47 5.25
N SER A 408 9.67 1.99 4.33
CA SER A 408 10.48 0.82 4.63
C SER A 408 11.54 1.16 5.68
N GLY A 409 11.48 0.48 6.78
CA GLY A 409 12.49 0.53 7.84
C GLY A 409 13.53 -0.59 7.78
N LEU A 410 13.87 -1.06 6.73
CA LEU A 410 14.46 -1.33 5.48
C LEU A 410 14.17 -2.75 4.98
N ALA A 411 14.47 -3.01 3.68
CA ALA A 411 14.42 -4.35 3.08
C ALA A 411 15.83 -4.95 3.01
N THR A 412 16.03 -6.10 3.66
CA THR A 412 17.37 -6.73 3.77
C THR A 412 17.94 -7.20 2.43
N SER A 413 17.08 -7.55 1.47
CA SER A 413 17.50 -8.06 0.16
C SER A 413 18.36 -7.11 -0.68
N ARG A 414 18.31 -5.80 -0.39
CA ARG A 414 19.17 -4.78 -1.03
C ARG A 414 20.22 -4.24 -0.07
N VAL A 415 19.91 -4.21 1.23
CA VAL A 415 20.85 -3.75 2.26
C VAL A 415 22.01 -4.74 2.42
N LEU A 416 21.77 -6.05 2.43
CA LEU A 416 22.83 -7.04 2.60
C LEU A 416 23.82 -7.06 1.42
N PRO A 417 23.41 -7.04 0.13
CA PRO A 417 24.31 -6.81 -0.99
C PRO A 417 25.18 -5.58 -0.85
N ALA A 418 24.60 -4.44 -0.50
CA ALA A 418 25.36 -3.21 -0.30
C ALA A 418 26.35 -3.34 0.88
N LEU A 419 25.94 -3.98 1.98
CA LEU A 419 26.77 -4.22 3.14
C LEU A 419 28.02 -5.01 2.77
N VAL A 420 27.85 -6.16 2.11
CA VAL A 420 29.00 -7.02 1.77
C VAL A 420 29.90 -6.38 0.72
N GLU A 421 29.34 -5.65 -0.26
CA GLU A 421 30.13 -4.99 -1.29
C GLU A 421 30.88 -3.76 -0.78
N GLN A 422 30.22 -2.89 0.03
CA GLN A 422 30.86 -1.69 0.53
C GLN A 422 31.91 -1.97 1.62
N ASN A 423 31.78 -3.07 2.36
CA ASN A 423 32.66 -3.40 3.48
C ASN A 423 33.65 -4.53 3.21
N GLN A 424 33.83 -4.92 1.93
CA GLN A 424 34.74 -5.97 1.55
C GLN A 424 36.20 -5.52 1.69
N LEU A 425 37.06 -6.44 2.08
CA LEU A 425 38.52 -6.30 2.08
C LEU A 425 39.11 -7.02 0.85
N LYS A 426 40.36 -6.76 0.55
CA LYS A 426 41.08 -7.31 -0.61
C LYS A 426 41.10 -8.83 -0.65
N ASP A 427 41.11 -9.49 0.49
CA ASP A 427 41.05 -10.95 0.63
C ASP A 427 39.64 -11.53 0.46
N GLY A 428 38.62 -10.66 0.37
CA GLY A 428 37.20 -11.04 0.25
C GLY A 428 36.49 -11.24 1.58
N SER A 429 37.16 -10.95 2.71
CA SER A 429 36.48 -10.85 4.02
C SER A 429 35.67 -9.56 4.11
N ILE A 430 34.69 -9.50 5.05
CA ILE A 430 33.77 -8.38 5.21
C ILE A 430 33.91 -7.79 6.60
N VAL A 431 34.18 -6.49 6.67
CA VAL A 431 34.11 -5.73 7.93
C VAL A 431 32.68 -5.55 8.35
N VAL A 432 32.35 -5.95 9.58
CA VAL A 432 30.99 -5.81 10.12
C VAL A 432 30.78 -4.38 10.61
N PRO A 433 29.76 -3.66 10.13
CA PRO A 433 29.37 -2.36 10.68
C PRO A 433 29.24 -2.41 12.21
N GLU A 434 29.75 -1.39 12.89
CA GLU A 434 29.84 -1.36 14.36
C GLU A 434 28.46 -1.63 15.02
N VAL A 435 27.39 -1.04 14.49
CA VAL A 435 26.02 -1.18 15.02
C VAL A 435 25.51 -2.61 14.99
N LEU A 436 26.07 -3.49 14.13
CA LEU A 436 25.66 -4.89 13.98
C LEU A 436 26.47 -5.85 14.87
N ARG A 437 27.66 -5.44 15.36
CA ARG A 437 28.56 -6.34 16.09
C ARG A 437 27.93 -6.92 17.34
N LYS A 438 27.14 -6.13 18.08
CA LYS A 438 26.43 -6.60 19.29
C LYS A 438 25.48 -7.79 19.01
N TYR A 439 24.88 -7.84 17.84
CA TYR A 439 23.98 -8.93 17.44
C TYR A 439 24.72 -10.15 16.91
N LEU A 440 26.01 -9.99 16.60
CA LEU A 440 26.88 -11.05 16.09
C LEU A 440 27.86 -11.57 17.15
N GLY A 441 27.69 -11.19 18.44
CA GLY A 441 28.55 -11.62 19.52
C GLY A 441 29.93 -10.97 19.48
N GLY A 442 30.00 -9.72 18.97
CA GLY A 442 31.23 -8.93 18.90
C GLY A 442 32.12 -9.23 17.66
N ILE A 443 31.65 -10.02 16.71
CA ILE A 443 32.40 -10.31 15.48
C ILE A 443 32.58 -9.01 14.68
N GLU A 444 33.84 -8.68 14.39
CA GLU A 444 34.23 -7.48 13.65
C GLU A 444 34.47 -7.76 12.16
N VAL A 445 34.91 -8.97 11.82
CA VAL A 445 35.22 -9.35 10.45
C VAL A 445 34.64 -10.76 10.17
N ILE A 446 33.95 -10.90 9.07
CA ILE A 446 33.48 -12.18 8.54
C ILE A 446 34.49 -12.67 7.50
N SER A 447 35.14 -13.77 7.77
CA SER A 447 36.14 -14.43 6.91
C SER A 447 35.76 -15.90 6.69
N LYS A 448 36.41 -16.55 5.72
CA LYS A 448 36.22 -17.96 5.40
C LYS A 448 36.71 -18.88 6.53
#